data_5e1a06ed29e5d630c331d27b3fdef454
#
_entry.id   5e1a06ed29e5d630c331d27b3fdef454
#
_cell.length_a   1.000
_cell.length_b   1.000
_cell.length_c   1.000
_cell.angle_alpha   90.00
_cell.angle_beta   90.00
_cell.angle_gamma   90.00
#
_symmetry.space_group_name_H-M   'P 1'
#
loop_
_entity.id
_entity.type
_entity.pdbx_description
1 polymer ?
#
loop_
_entity_poly.entity_id
_entity_poly.type
_entity_poly.pdbx_seq_one_letter_code
_entity_poly.pdbx_strand_id
1 'polypeptide(L)'
;GSEMCIRDRFSIMPVVGKPEFDEEKRASWFAHKGEVARPHYYKVYLAEHDVVTEMTPTERAVLFRFTFPENDHSYIVVDAFDKGSCIRILPEQNKIIGYTTRNSGGVPENFKNYFVIEFDKPFTYKATFADKALKENTLEQTADHTGAVIGFKPRKGEIVHARIASSFISPDQAVQNLKELGNDDFDTLVQKGKDSWNNVLGKIEVEGGNLDQYRTFYSCLYR
;
A
#
# COMPACT_ATOMS: atom_id res chain seq x y z
N GLY A 1 -3.14 -11.96 10.18
CA GLY A 1 -3.23 -10.51 10.06
C GLY A 1 -3.11 -10.12 8.60
N SER A 2 -4.05 -9.35 8.08
CA SER A 2 -4.05 -8.90 6.69
C SER A 2 -3.38 -7.54 6.60
N GLU A 3 -2.09 -7.49 6.69
CA GLU A 3 -1.34 -6.32 6.27
C GLU A 3 -1.02 -6.43 4.78
N MET A 4 -1.27 -5.35 4.06
CA MET A 4 -0.89 -5.26 2.66
C MET A 4 0.60 -4.89 2.60
N CYS A 5 1.44 -5.91 2.64
CA CYS A 5 2.88 -5.74 2.55
C CYS A 5 3.31 -5.66 1.08
N ILE A 6 3.96 -4.58 0.69
CA ILE A 6 4.64 -4.51 -0.59
C ILE A 6 5.97 -5.27 -0.44
N ARG A 7 5.96 -6.57 -0.76
CA ARG A 7 7.09 -7.50 -0.69
C ARG A 7 7.83 -7.49 0.66
N ASP A 8 7.08 -7.52 1.78
CA ASP A 8 7.61 -7.61 3.15
C ASP A 8 8.62 -6.51 3.54
N ARG A 9 8.55 -5.33 2.91
CA ARG A 9 9.51 -4.25 3.14
C ARG A 9 8.94 -3.10 3.94
N PHE A 10 7.73 -2.67 3.65
CA PHE A 10 6.94 -1.72 4.44
C PHE A 10 5.46 -2.03 4.23
N SER A 11 4.61 -1.54 5.12
CA SER A 11 3.16 -1.74 5.02
C SER A 11 2.41 -0.41 5.07
N ILE A 12 1.20 -0.42 4.52
CA ILE A 12 0.22 0.65 4.63
C ILE A 12 -1.11 0.07 5.07
N MET A 13 -1.74 0.70 6.07
CA MET A 13 -3.01 0.22 6.61
C MET A 13 -3.91 1.37 7.05
N PRO A 14 -5.18 1.41 6.62
CA PRO A 14 -6.16 2.33 7.15
C PRO A 14 -6.65 1.88 8.54
N VAL A 15 -6.86 2.83 9.44
CA VAL A 15 -7.31 2.62 10.81
C VAL A 15 -8.35 3.68 11.15
N VAL A 16 -9.41 3.31 11.86
CA VAL A 16 -10.47 4.22 12.31
C VAL A 16 -10.58 4.19 13.83
N GLY A 17 -10.80 5.36 14.45
CA GLY A 17 -11.03 5.55 15.88
C GLY A 17 -9.82 6.05 16.64
N LYS A 18 -8.67 5.39 16.55
CA LYS A 18 -7.43 5.78 17.25
C LYS A 18 -6.26 5.75 16.27
N PRO A 19 -5.22 6.58 16.48
CA PRO A 19 -3.97 6.49 15.71
C PRO A 19 -3.15 5.28 16.18
N GLU A 20 -3.71 4.07 16.06
CA GLU A 20 -3.11 2.84 16.53
C GLU A 20 -2.04 2.35 15.55
N PHE A 21 -0.79 2.36 16.00
CA PHE A 21 0.36 1.96 15.19
C PHE A 21 0.89 0.55 15.52
N ASP A 22 0.47 -0.04 16.64
CA ASP A 22 0.84 -1.39 17.01
C ASP A 22 0.24 -2.41 16.02
N GLU A 23 1.07 -3.30 15.48
CA GLU A 23 0.70 -4.22 14.41
C GLU A 23 -0.44 -5.17 14.81
N GLU A 24 -0.40 -5.71 16.03
CA GLU A 24 -1.41 -6.63 16.52
C GLU A 24 -2.75 -5.93 16.79
N LYS A 25 -2.69 -4.69 17.32
CA LYS A 25 -3.88 -3.92 17.69
C LYS A 25 -4.58 -3.27 16.51
N ARG A 26 -3.83 -2.93 15.42
CA ARG A 26 -4.41 -2.38 14.20
C ARG A 26 -4.94 -3.46 13.24
N ALA A 27 -4.66 -4.73 13.50
CA ALA A 27 -5.12 -5.84 12.67
C ALA A 27 -6.65 -5.81 12.53
N SER A 28 -7.16 -6.20 11.36
CA SER A 28 -8.58 -6.26 11.07
C SER A 28 -8.99 -7.62 10.53
N TRP A 29 -10.21 -8.01 10.85
CA TRP A 29 -10.84 -9.15 10.24
C TRP A 29 -11.27 -8.84 8.81
N PHE A 30 -11.15 -9.82 7.95
CA PHE A 30 -11.73 -9.77 6.61
C PHE A 30 -12.28 -11.14 6.21
N ALA A 31 -13.26 -11.14 5.32
CA ALA A 31 -13.86 -12.37 4.82
C ALA A 31 -13.39 -12.62 3.37
N HIS A 32 -12.84 -13.79 3.09
CA HIS A 32 -12.43 -14.17 1.74
C HIS A 32 -13.56 -14.07 0.70
N LYS A 33 -14.82 -14.19 1.12
CA LYS A 33 -15.98 -13.99 0.24
C LYS A 33 -16.15 -12.55 -0.26
N GLY A 34 -15.63 -11.59 0.52
CA GLY A 34 -15.61 -10.15 0.16
C GLY A 34 -14.31 -9.68 -0.45
N GLU A 35 -13.33 -10.56 -0.56
CA GLU A 35 -12.03 -10.29 -1.16
C GLU A 35 -12.08 -10.50 -2.67
N VAL A 36 -11.48 -9.59 -3.43
CA VAL A 36 -11.24 -9.76 -4.86
C VAL A 36 -9.74 -9.70 -5.09
N ALA A 37 -9.16 -10.79 -5.56
CA ALA A 37 -7.74 -10.88 -5.89
C ALA A 37 -7.57 -11.24 -7.37
N ARG A 38 -6.99 -10.31 -8.15
CA ARG A 38 -6.65 -10.46 -9.56
C ARG A 38 -5.26 -9.90 -9.81
N PRO A 39 -4.54 -10.28 -10.86
CA PRO A 39 -3.20 -9.76 -11.13
C PRO A 39 -3.12 -8.23 -11.22
N HIS A 40 -4.19 -7.60 -11.67
CA HIS A 40 -4.28 -6.16 -11.91
C HIS A 40 -5.13 -5.40 -10.87
N TYR A 41 -5.76 -6.09 -9.92
CA TYR A 41 -6.70 -5.46 -8.99
C TYR A 41 -6.89 -6.29 -7.73
N TYR A 42 -6.80 -5.64 -6.59
CA TYR A 42 -7.12 -6.22 -5.29
C TYR A 42 -8.12 -5.35 -4.55
N LYS A 43 -9.05 -5.99 -3.84
CA LYS A 43 -10.04 -5.33 -2.99
C LYS A 43 -10.27 -6.15 -1.74
N VAL A 44 -10.34 -5.49 -0.59
CA VAL A 44 -10.69 -6.09 0.70
C VAL A 44 -11.52 -5.11 1.54
N TYR A 45 -12.45 -5.63 2.31
CA TYR A 45 -13.17 -4.89 3.34
C TYR A 45 -12.59 -5.23 4.72
N LEU A 46 -12.14 -4.21 5.43
CA LEU A 46 -11.54 -4.30 6.76
C LEU A 46 -12.62 -4.02 7.81
N ALA A 47 -13.15 -5.06 8.44
CA ALA A 47 -14.37 -5.00 9.23
C ALA A 47 -14.25 -4.16 10.51
N GLU A 48 -13.11 -4.22 11.25
CA GLU A 48 -12.90 -3.42 12.44
C GLU A 48 -12.83 -1.91 12.17
N HIS A 49 -12.44 -1.54 10.96
CA HIS A 49 -12.26 -0.13 10.57
C HIS A 49 -13.36 0.38 9.64
N ASP A 50 -14.26 -0.50 9.19
CA ASP A 50 -15.30 -0.17 8.20
C ASP A 50 -14.73 0.52 6.94
N VAL A 51 -13.57 0.05 6.47
CA VAL A 51 -12.85 0.62 5.33
C VAL A 51 -12.78 -0.37 4.20
N VAL A 52 -13.15 0.07 2.99
CA VAL A 52 -12.87 -0.66 1.76
C VAL A 52 -11.50 -0.20 1.25
N THR A 53 -10.59 -1.14 1.11
CA THR A 53 -9.25 -0.92 0.56
C THR A 53 -9.14 -1.60 -0.80
N GLU A 54 -8.74 -0.83 -1.79
CA GLU A 54 -8.53 -1.31 -3.15
C GLU A 54 -7.13 -0.90 -3.62
N MET A 55 -6.52 -1.70 -4.49
CA MET A 55 -5.28 -1.33 -5.14
C MET A 55 -5.18 -1.86 -6.56
N THR A 56 -4.47 -1.12 -7.40
CA THR A 56 -4.11 -1.50 -8.77
C THR A 56 -2.62 -1.22 -9.00
N PRO A 57 -1.83 -2.26 -9.34
CA PRO A 57 -0.39 -2.13 -9.53
C PRO A 57 -0.02 -1.81 -10.98
N THR A 58 1.13 -1.16 -11.15
CA THR A 58 1.97 -1.18 -12.34
C THR A 58 3.20 -2.07 -12.11
N GLU A 59 4.25 -1.96 -12.90
CA GLU A 59 5.46 -2.77 -12.69
C GLU A 59 6.20 -2.42 -11.39
N ARG A 60 6.27 -1.09 -11.04
CA ARG A 60 7.08 -0.56 -9.93
C ARG A 60 6.32 0.37 -9.01
N ALA A 61 5.04 0.63 -9.31
CA ALA A 61 4.18 1.51 -8.53
C ALA A 61 2.81 0.87 -8.29
N VAL A 62 2.05 1.45 -7.37
CA VAL A 62 0.69 1.02 -7.06
C VAL A 62 -0.15 2.23 -6.67
N LEU A 63 -1.40 2.26 -7.14
CA LEU A 63 -2.41 3.21 -6.69
C LEU A 63 -3.37 2.50 -5.74
N PHE A 64 -3.49 3.06 -4.53
CA PHE A 64 -4.49 2.66 -3.53
C PHE A 64 -5.69 3.59 -3.57
N ARG A 65 -6.84 3.01 -3.25
CA ARG A 65 -8.09 3.71 -3.01
C ARG A 65 -8.68 3.22 -1.68
N PHE A 66 -8.78 4.14 -0.70
CA PHE A 66 -9.38 3.88 0.60
C PHE A 66 -10.74 4.59 0.67
N THR A 67 -11.80 3.82 0.86
CA THR A 67 -13.14 4.36 1.13
C THR A 67 -13.41 4.24 2.61
N PHE A 68 -13.34 5.38 3.30
CA PHE A 68 -13.58 5.48 4.73
C PHE A 68 -15.06 5.70 5.05
N PRO A 69 -15.54 5.26 6.24
CA PRO A 69 -16.78 5.77 6.80
C PRO A 69 -16.66 7.27 7.11
N GLU A 70 -17.78 7.96 7.27
CA GLU A 70 -17.77 9.32 7.80
C GLU A 70 -17.26 9.32 9.23
N ASN A 71 -16.08 9.89 9.46
CA ASN A 71 -15.44 9.86 10.76
C ASN A 71 -14.34 10.93 10.87
N ASP A 72 -14.26 11.64 12.00
CA ASP A 72 -13.21 12.60 12.28
C ASP A 72 -11.87 11.97 12.72
N HIS A 73 -11.86 10.64 12.93
CA HIS A 73 -10.74 9.86 13.44
C HIS A 73 -10.36 8.74 12.46
N SER A 74 -10.08 9.10 11.21
CA SER A 74 -9.62 8.19 10.17
C SER A 74 -8.14 8.41 9.91
N TYR A 75 -7.37 7.33 9.95
CA TYR A 75 -5.91 7.37 9.85
C TYR A 75 -5.39 6.37 8.81
N ILE A 76 -4.20 6.64 8.33
CA ILE A 76 -3.38 5.67 7.60
C ILE A 76 -2.06 5.53 8.33
N VAL A 77 -1.71 4.29 8.66
CA VAL A 77 -0.43 3.90 9.25
C VAL A 77 0.49 3.42 8.13
N VAL A 78 1.68 3.99 8.07
CA VAL A 78 2.79 3.52 7.23
C VAL A 78 3.85 2.97 8.16
N ASP A 79 4.14 1.69 8.05
CA ASP A 79 5.11 0.98 8.87
C ASP A 79 6.32 0.58 8.04
N ALA A 80 7.49 1.13 8.37
CA ALA A 80 8.74 0.83 7.70
C ALA A 80 9.50 -0.35 8.33
N PHE A 81 8.90 -0.95 9.37
CA PHE A 81 9.39 -2.13 10.08
C PHE A 81 10.76 -2.00 10.75
N ASP A 82 11.18 -3.10 11.36
CA ASP A 82 12.44 -3.27 12.12
C ASP A 82 13.68 -3.46 11.22
N LYS A 83 14.81 -3.60 11.85
CA LYS A 83 16.19 -3.73 11.30
C LYS A 83 16.77 -2.45 10.73
N GLY A 84 16.23 -1.32 11.12
CA GLY A 84 16.67 0.01 10.70
C GLY A 84 15.78 0.59 9.62
N SER A 85 15.16 1.70 9.95
CA SER A 85 14.28 2.42 9.02
C SER A 85 14.28 3.93 9.27
N CYS A 86 13.85 4.67 8.29
CA CYS A 86 13.64 6.12 8.36
C CYS A 86 12.31 6.45 7.73
N ILE A 87 11.56 7.34 8.36
CA ILE A 87 10.29 7.87 7.87
C ILE A 87 10.28 9.38 7.97
N ARG A 88 9.75 10.05 6.97
CA ARG A 88 9.58 11.49 6.96
C ARG A 88 8.25 11.88 6.32
N ILE A 89 7.47 12.68 7.06
CA ILE A 89 6.21 13.26 6.59
C ILE A 89 6.50 14.65 6.02
N LEU A 90 6.00 14.91 4.80
CA LEU A 90 6.09 16.20 4.09
C LEU A 90 4.66 16.73 3.90
N PRO A 91 4.06 17.37 4.92
CA PRO A 91 2.65 17.72 4.89
C PRO A 91 2.29 18.73 3.81
N GLU A 92 3.17 19.66 3.48
CA GLU A 92 2.98 20.66 2.41
C GLU A 92 2.87 20.03 1.01
N GLN A 93 3.35 18.79 0.86
CA GLN A 93 3.30 18.01 -0.37
C GLN A 93 2.32 16.83 -0.30
N ASN A 94 1.59 16.66 0.80
CA ASN A 94 0.78 15.50 1.09
C ASN A 94 1.54 14.17 0.87
N LYS A 95 2.78 14.11 1.34
CA LYS A 95 3.73 13.05 0.97
C LYS A 95 4.39 12.44 2.21
N ILE A 96 4.69 11.15 2.12
CA ILE A 96 5.57 10.43 3.04
C ILE A 96 6.71 9.82 2.23
N ILE A 97 7.93 9.98 2.70
CA ILE A 97 9.11 9.33 2.14
C ILE A 97 9.84 8.57 3.23
N GLY A 98 10.63 7.60 2.85
CA GLY A 98 11.45 6.86 3.79
C GLY A 98 12.26 5.76 3.15
N TYR A 99 12.91 4.99 4.01
CA TYR A 99 13.54 3.74 3.61
C TYR A 99 13.43 2.69 4.71
N THR A 100 13.56 1.46 4.33
CA THR A 100 13.73 0.33 5.24
C THR A 100 14.92 -0.50 4.83
N THR A 101 15.62 -1.06 5.81
CA THR A 101 16.70 -2.03 5.59
C THR A 101 16.24 -3.46 5.86
N ARG A 102 14.95 -3.64 6.24
CA ARG A 102 14.38 -4.97 6.50
C ARG A 102 14.58 -5.89 5.31
N ASN A 103 15.13 -7.07 5.58
CA ASN A 103 15.38 -8.10 4.57
C ASN A 103 15.42 -9.49 5.24
N SER A 104 15.28 -10.53 4.42
CA SER A 104 15.34 -11.93 4.86
C SER A 104 16.73 -12.57 4.74
N GLY A 105 17.76 -11.78 4.48
CA GLY A 105 19.14 -12.21 4.33
C GLY A 105 19.63 -12.21 2.87
N GLY A 106 20.93 -12.41 2.68
CA GLY A 106 21.55 -12.50 1.35
C GLY A 106 21.64 -11.19 0.57
N VAL A 107 21.51 -10.04 1.24
CA VAL A 107 21.62 -8.71 0.63
C VAL A 107 22.94 -8.03 1.04
N PRO A 108 23.45 -7.05 0.26
CA PRO A 108 24.60 -6.24 0.64
C PRO A 108 24.34 -5.45 1.94
N GLU A 109 25.41 -5.10 2.68
CA GLU A 109 25.33 -4.34 3.94
C GLU A 109 24.64 -2.97 3.78
N ASN A 110 24.79 -2.33 2.63
CA ASN A 110 24.18 -1.04 2.30
C ASN A 110 22.77 -1.16 1.71
N PHE A 111 22.15 -2.34 1.79
CA PHE A 111 20.80 -2.55 1.25
C PHE A 111 19.79 -1.59 1.88
N LYS A 112 19.03 -0.92 1.02
CA LYS A 112 17.87 -0.10 1.40
C LYS A 112 16.77 -0.25 0.35
N ASN A 113 15.53 -0.27 0.82
CA ASN A 113 14.35 -0.08 -0.02
C ASN A 113 13.78 1.31 0.28
N TYR A 114 14.00 2.24 -0.64
CA TYR A 114 13.46 3.59 -0.59
C TYR A 114 12.02 3.59 -1.08
N PHE A 115 11.15 4.37 -0.45
CA PHE A 115 9.76 4.49 -0.87
C PHE A 115 9.28 5.94 -0.84
N VAL A 116 8.27 6.21 -1.66
CA VAL A 116 7.53 7.46 -1.73
C VAL A 116 6.04 7.16 -1.79
N ILE A 117 5.27 7.89 -0.99
CA ILE A 117 3.81 7.79 -0.93
C ILE A 117 3.24 9.20 -1.08
N GLU A 118 2.42 9.43 -2.09
CA GLU A 118 1.71 10.70 -2.33
C GLU A 118 0.22 10.49 -2.12
N PHE A 119 -0.40 11.39 -1.34
CA PHE A 119 -1.82 11.37 -1.06
C PHE A 119 -2.54 12.52 -1.80
N ASP A 120 -3.79 12.29 -2.16
CA ASP A 120 -4.63 13.28 -2.82
C ASP A 120 -5.37 14.21 -1.84
N LYS A 121 -5.19 14.01 -0.53
CA LYS A 121 -5.83 14.79 0.53
C LYS A 121 -4.79 15.34 1.52
N PRO A 122 -5.02 16.54 2.07
CA PRO A 122 -4.17 17.08 3.12
C PRO A 122 -4.34 16.31 4.43
N PHE A 123 -3.27 16.30 5.22
CA PHE A 123 -3.25 15.64 6.52
C PHE A 123 -3.85 16.52 7.61
N THR A 124 -4.84 16.00 8.35
CA THR A 124 -5.42 16.66 9.53
C THR A 124 -4.74 16.26 10.83
N TYR A 125 -3.99 15.17 10.82
CA TYR A 125 -3.19 14.65 11.93
C TYR A 125 -1.86 14.12 11.39
N LYS A 126 -0.79 14.31 12.15
CA LYS A 126 0.57 13.87 11.79
C LYS A 126 1.30 13.40 13.04
N ALA A 127 1.77 12.19 13.02
CA ALA A 127 2.64 11.62 14.04
C ALA A 127 3.62 10.64 13.38
N THR A 128 4.77 10.48 14.01
CA THR A 128 5.70 9.40 13.69
C THR A 128 5.89 8.54 14.93
N PHE A 129 6.26 7.29 14.73
CA PHE A 129 6.67 6.43 15.83
C PHE A 129 8.07 5.89 15.59
N ALA A 130 8.78 5.72 16.71
CA ALA A 130 10.06 5.06 16.77
C ALA A 130 9.96 3.98 17.84
N ASP A 131 10.27 2.74 17.45
CA ASP A 131 10.13 1.53 18.27
C ASP A 131 8.69 1.38 18.79
N LYS A 132 8.45 1.70 20.07
CA LYS A 132 7.10 1.56 20.68
C LYS A 132 6.50 2.90 21.14
N ALA A 133 7.07 4.02 20.68
CA ALA A 133 6.66 5.37 21.11
C ALA A 133 6.12 6.18 19.93
N LEU A 134 4.85 6.61 20.04
CA LEU A 134 4.22 7.56 19.12
C LEU A 134 4.56 9.00 19.57
N LYS A 135 5.00 9.81 18.61
CA LYS A 135 5.33 11.23 18.80
C LYS A 135 4.49 12.09 17.88
N GLU A 136 3.48 12.74 18.44
CA GLU A 136 2.62 13.66 17.69
C GLU A 136 3.41 14.89 17.21
N ASN A 137 3.04 15.40 16.04
CA ASN A 137 3.67 16.55 15.39
C ASN A 137 5.19 16.41 15.14
N THR A 138 5.74 15.22 15.29
CA THR A 138 7.11 14.89 14.89
C THR A 138 7.07 14.34 13.47
N LEU A 139 7.78 14.99 12.54
CA LEU A 139 7.68 14.71 11.11
C LEU A 139 8.74 13.74 10.59
N GLU A 140 9.77 13.43 11.39
CA GLU A 140 10.87 12.57 10.98
C GLU A 140 11.35 11.68 12.13
N GLN A 141 11.61 10.42 11.83
CA GLN A 141 12.21 9.46 12.74
C GLN A 141 13.21 8.57 11.99
N THR A 142 14.32 8.26 12.68
CA THR A 142 15.28 7.23 12.26
C THR A 142 15.59 6.39 13.48
N ALA A 143 15.28 5.11 13.44
CA ALA A 143 15.46 4.16 14.53
C ALA A 143 15.51 2.72 13.99
N ASP A 144 15.58 1.75 14.88
CA ASP A 144 15.46 0.34 14.47
C ASP A 144 14.11 0.07 13.80
N HIS A 145 13.02 0.56 14.38
CA HIS A 145 11.66 0.42 13.84
C HIS A 145 10.98 1.79 13.81
N THR A 146 10.61 2.26 12.62
CA THR A 146 9.91 3.54 12.46
C THR A 146 8.66 3.41 11.61
N GLY A 147 7.78 4.40 11.74
CA GLY A 147 6.62 4.56 10.87
C GLY A 147 5.94 5.92 11.07
N ALA A 148 4.88 6.13 10.32
CA ALA A 148 4.08 7.33 10.35
C ALA A 148 2.61 7.01 10.52
N VAL A 149 1.90 7.91 11.21
CA VAL A 149 0.44 7.91 11.30
C VAL A 149 -0.04 9.27 10.81
N ILE A 150 -0.82 9.27 9.74
CA ILE A 150 -1.46 10.47 9.20
C ILE A 150 -2.97 10.34 9.30
N GLY A 151 -3.65 11.44 9.55
CA GLY A 151 -5.10 11.47 9.74
C GLY A 151 -5.80 12.26 8.66
N PHE A 152 -7.07 11.90 8.46
CA PHE A 152 -8.02 12.52 7.55
C PHE A 152 -9.36 12.71 8.26
N LYS A 153 -10.23 13.58 7.72
CA LYS A 153 -11.61 13.77 8.16
C LYS A 153 -12.56 13.55 6.99
N PRO A 154 -12.71 12.29 6.55
CA PRO A 154 -13.54 11.99 5.42
C PRO A 154 -15.03 12.20 5.73
N ARG A 155 -15.74 12.78 4.78
CA ARG A 155 -17.20 12.77 4.75
C ARG A 155 -17.68 11.40 4.28
N LYS A 156 -18.97 11.12 4.45
CA LYS A 156 -19.57 9.86 4.02
C LYS A 156 -19.25 9.56 2.54
N GLY A 157 -18.62 8.42 2.29
CA GLY A 157 -18.25 7.99 0.96
C GLY A 157 -17.04 8.72 0.36
N GLU A 158 -16.34 9.55 1.13
CA GLU A 158 -15.13 10.21 0.66
C GLU A 158 -13.98 9.21 0.53
N ILE A 159 -13.25 9.36 -0.57
CA ILE A 159 -12.16 8.47 -0.95
C ILE A 159 -10.83 9.18 -0.74
N VAL A 160 -9.86 8.46 -0.19
CA VAL A 160 -8.45 8.88 -0.12
C VAL A 160 -7.64 7.99 -1.04
N HIS A 161 -6.89 8.58 -1.95
CA HIS A 161 -5.95 7.87 -2.80
C HIS A 161 -4.52 8.00 -2.28
N ALA A 162 -3.76 6.91 -2.41
CA ALA A 162 -2.33 6.90 -2.15
C ALA A 162 -1.58 6.30 -3.35
N ARG A 163 -0.68 7.09 -3.91
CA ARG A 163 0.23 6.71 -5.00
C ARG A 163 1.55 6.28 -4.37
N ILE A 164 1.97 5.05 -4.61
CA ILE A 164 3.12 4.46 -3.93
C ILE A 164 4.09 3.90 -4.96
N ALA A 165 5.37 4.19 -4.77
CA ALA A 165 6.44 3.52 -5.49
C ALA A 165 7.63 3.28 -4.58
N SER A 166 8.46 2.32 -4.93
CA SER A 166 9.69 2.01 -4.22
C SER A 166 10.86 1.73 -5.17
N SER A 167 12.07 1.81 -4.63
CA SER A 167 13.30 1.51 -5.36
C SER A 167 14.38 1.00 -4.42
N PHE A 168 15.18 0.05 -4.88
CA PHE A 168 16.40 -0.40 -4.20
C PHE A 168 17.64 0.42 -4.61
N ILE A 169 17.49 1.38 -5.52
CA ILE A 169 18.60 2.16 -6.08
C ILE A 169 18.77 3.48 -5.32
N SER A 170 17.70 4.31 -5.29
CA SER A 170 17.74 5.63 -4.67
C SER A 170 16.34 6.19 -4.42
N PRO A 171 16.20 7.24 -3.57
CA PRO A 171 14.95 7.99 -3.43
C PRO A 171 14.46 8.58 -4.75
N ASP A 172 15.37 9.12 -5.56
CA ASP A 172 15.03 9.72 -6.86
C ASP A 172 14.46 8.68 -7.83
N GLN A 173 15.00 7.46 -7.80
CA GLN A 173 14.47 6.36 -8.60
C GLN A 173 13.06 5.96 -8.14
N ALA A 174 12.76 5.98 -6.85
CA ALA A 174 11.41 5.75 -6.36
C ALA A 174 10.42 6.80 -6.90
N VAL A 175 10.82 8.07 -6.93
CA VAL A 175 10.04 9.17 -7.54
C VAL A 175 9.85 8.96 -9.04
N GLN A 176 10.87 8.49 -9.75
CA GLN A 176 10.74 8.16 -11.18
C GLN A 176 9.76 7.00 -11.40
N ASN A 177 9.84 5.96 -10.58
CA ASN A 177 8.93 4.82 -10.64
C ASN A 177 7.47 5.23 -10.40
N LEU A 178 7.23 6.22 -9.54
CA LEU A 178 5.89 6.75 -9.28
C LEU A 178 5.22 7.33 -10.54
N LYS A 179 6.01 7.83 -11.51
CA LYS A 179 5.50 8.37 -12.77
C LYS A 179 4.80 7.34 -13.66
N GLU A 180 5.00 6.04 -13.41
CA GLU A 180 4.28 4.97 -14.13
C GLU A 180 2.76 5.08 -13.97
N LEU A 181 2.28 5.64 -12.85
CA LEU A 181 0.85 5.85 -12.62
C LEU A 181 0.26 6.96 -13.50
N GLY A 182 1.10 7.83 -14.08
CA GLY A 182 0.63 8.94 -14.92
C GLY A 182 -0.37 9.84 -14.21
N ASN A 183 -1.32 10.37 -14.96
CA ASN A 183 -2.44 11.17 -14.47
C ASN A 183 -3.78 10.40 -14.55
N ASP A 184 -3.73 9.09 -14.77
CA ASP A 184 -4.92 8.27 -14.87
C ASP A 184 -5.63 8.16 -13.51
N ASP A 185 -6.94 8.08 -13.54
CA ASP A 185 -7.72 7.73 -12.38
C ASP A 185 -7.59 6.22 -12.05
N PHE A 186 -8.13 5.83 -10.90
CA PHE A 186 -8.04 4.46 -10.39
C PHE A 186 -8.66 3.45 -11.38
N ASP A 187 -9.85 3.72 -11.88
CA ASP A 187 -10.59 2.78 -12.74
C ASP A 187 -9.94 2.64 -14.12
N THR A 188 -9.35 3.72 -14.64
CA THR A 188 -8.55 3.69 -15.87
C THR A 188 -7.30 2.83 -15.70
N LEU A 189 -6.59 2.95 -14.58
CA LEU A 189 -5.42 2.10 -14.28
C LEU A 189 -5.80 0.64 -14.12
N VAL A 190 -6.93 0.34 -13.46
CA VAL A 190 -7.46 -1.03 -13.37
C VAL A 190 -7.69 -1.61 -14.75
N GLN A 191 -8.33 -0.84 -15.67
CA GLN A 191 -8.59 -1.32 -17.03
C GLN A 191 -7.30 -1.53 -17.83
N LYS A 192 -6.33 -0.60 -17.75
CA LYS A 192 -5.02 -0.76 -18.39
C LYS A 192 -4.28 -2.01 -17.89
N GLY A 193 -4.30 -2.25 -16.57
CA GLY A 193 -3.73 -3.45 -15.98
C GLY A 193 -4.40 -4.73 -16.48
N LYS A 194 -5.73 -4.74 -16.56
CA LYS A 194 -6.51 -5.86 -17.10
C LYS A 194 -6.13 -6.14 -18.56
N ASP A 195 -6.05 -5.11 -19.39
CA ASP A 195 -5.73 -5.25 -20.81
C ASP A 195 -4.30 -5.76 -21.00
N SER A 196 -3.35 -5.25 -20.22
CA SER A 196 -1.97 -5.72 -20.23
C SER A 196 -1.86 -7.21 -19.89
N TRP A 197 -2.53 -7.66 -18.82
CA TRP A 197 -2.56 -9.09 -18.46
C TRP A 197 -3.28 -9.95 -19.48
N ASN A 198 -4.40 -9.48 -20.05
CA ASN A 198 -5.10 -10.20 -21.11
C ASN A 198 -4.24 -10.35 -22.36
N ASN A 199 -3.45 -9.35 -22.72
CA ASN A 199 -2.51 -9.43 -23.83
C ASN A 199 -1.40 -10.48 -23.62
N VAL A 200 -0.99 -10.70 -22.37
CA VAL A 200 0.02 -11.72 -22.05
C VAL A 200 -0.61 -13.10 -21.95
N LEU A 201 -1.68 -13.25 -21.16
CA LEU A 201 -2.31 -14.53 -20.89
C LEU A 201 -3.13 -15.05 -22.10
N GLY A 202 -3.69 -14.15 -22.91
CA GLY A 202 -4.45 -14.47 -24.11
C GLY A 202 -3.61 -14.88 -25.31
N LYS A 203 -2.28 -14.97 -25.18
CA LYS A 203 -1.42 -15.55 -26.25
C LYS A 203 -1.64 -17.04 -26.45
N ILE A 204 -2.19 -17.70 -25.45
CA ILE A 204 -2.55 -19.12 -25.52
C ILE A 204 -4.01 -19.24 -25.10
N GLU A 205 -4.84 -19.64 -26.03
CA GLU A 205 -6.25 -19.95 -25.78
C GLU A 205 -6.43 -21.47 -25.75
N VAL A 206 -7.16 -21.96 -24.75
CA VAL A 206 -7.44 -23.40 -24.58
C VAL A 206 -8.94 -23.62 -24.58
N GLU A 207 -9.36 -24.74 -25.22
CA GLU A 207 -10.75 -25.15 -25.34
C GLU A 207 -10.96 -26.56 -24.80
N GLY A 208 -12.21 -26.91 -24.46
CA GLY A 208 -12.61 -28.29 -24.13
C GLY A 208 -12.35 -28.70 -22.68
N GLY A 209 -11.96 -27.78 -21.83
CA GLY A 209 -11.75 -28.03 -20.39
C GLY A 209 -12.95 -27.64 -19.52
N ASN A 210 -12.94 -28.10 -18.25
CA ASN A 210 -13.80 -27.55 -17.21
C ASN A 210 -13.17 -26.31 -16.53
N LEU A 211 -13.94 -25.62 -15.69
CA LEU A 211 -13.50 -24.37 -15.04
C LEU A 211 -12.22 -24.55 -14.23
N ASP A 212 -12.04 -25.67 -13.53
CA ASP A 212 -10.86 -25.90 -12.68
C ASP A 212 -9.61 -26.18 -13.52
N GLN A 213 -9.76 -26.82 -14.69
CA GLN A 213 -8.68 -26.99 -15.65
C GLN A 213 -8.24 -25.64 -16.25
N TYR A 214 -9.18 -24.76 -16.60
CA TYR A 214 -8.88 -23.39 -17.03
C TYR A 214 -8.15 -22.59 -15.94
N ARG A 215 -8.65 -22.63 -14.71
CA ARG A 215 -8.00 -21.97 -13.56
C ARG A 215 -6.58 -22.46 -13.36
N THR A 216 -6.37 -23.77 -13.38
CA THR A 216 -5.04 -24.38 -13.25
C THR A 216 -4.11 -23.93 -14.37
N PHE A 217 -4.55 -24.02 -15.61
CA PHE A 217 -3.76 -23.63 -16.78
C PHE A 217 -3.31 -22.17 -16.70
N TYR A 218 -4.27 -21.24 -16.55
CA TYR A 218 -3.95 -19.82 -16.53
C TYR A 218 -3.21 -19.38 -15.25
N SER A 219 -3.38 -20.08 -14.12
CA SER A 219 -2.57 -19.85 -12.91
C SER A 219 -1.12 -20.29 -13.12
N CYS A 220 -0.88 -21.36 -13.87
CA CYS A 220 0.48 -21.77 -14.23
C CYS A 220 1.13 -20.81 -15.25
N LEU A 221 0.36 -20.31 -16.21
CA LEU A 221 0.83 -19.34 -17.20
C LEU A 221 1.14 -17.97 -16.58
N TYR A 222 0.45 -17.62 -15.51
CA TYR A 222 0.66 -16.36 -14.72
C TYR A 222 1.99 -16.39 -13.95
N ARG A 223 2.48 -17.54 -13.49
CA ARG A 223 3.71 -17.72 -12.70
C ARG A 223 4.97 -17.78 -13.57
#